data_704bf8abf9ae4b8b6ca833a3cacece45
#
_entry.id   704bf8abf9ae4b8b6ca833a3cacece45
#
_cell.length_a   1.000
_cell.length_b   1.000
_cell.length_c   1.000
_cell.angle_alpha   90.00
_cell.angle_beta   90.00
_cell.angle_gamma   90.00
#
_symmetry.space_group_name_H-M   'P 1'
#
loop_
_entity.id
_entity.type
_entity.pdbx_description
1 polymer ?
#
loop_
_entity_poly.entity_id
_entity_poly.type
_entity_poly.pdbx_seq_one_letter_code
_entity_poly.pdbx_strand_id
1 'polypeptide(L)'
;RVLAHIMGVGSSDIDLFYDWSNRIIGNHDPDFGGSVQDFLAAKDELFNYGREVIAEKRKRPGNDMVSYFVATEIDGEKLDDERLILLWFLLLVAGNETTRSSLTGAMEVLSQFPDQRRLLVSDVDRHLPGFIEETLRYTNPVLHFRRTATRDVAIGDSTIREGDKLLLWYPSANRDSDAFENPNDFDLTRSPNNHVAFGVG
;
A
#
# COMPACT_ATOMS: atom_id res chain seq x y z
N ARG A 1 -7.13 12.78 3.08
CA ARG A 1 -8.34 12.98 3.94
C ARG A 1 -8.83 11.65 4.51
N VAL A 2 -9.10 10.63 3.68
CA VAL A 2 -9.56 9.31 4.15
C VAL A 2 -8.57 8.71 5.15
N LEU A 3 -7.28 8.70 4.83
CA LEU A 3 -6.24 8.18 5.71
C LEU A 3 -6.20 8.95 7.06
N ALA A 4 -6.25 10.29 7.03
CA ALA A 4 -6.29 11.09 8.24
C ALA A 4 -7.51 10.75 9.13
N HIS A 5 -8.68 10.54 8.50
CA HIS A 5 -9.89 10.11 9.20
C HIS A 5 -9.71 8.72 9.82
N ILE A 6 -9.18 7.75 9.06
CA ILE A 6 -8.89 6.39 9.56
C ILE A 6 -7.92 6.41 10.73
N MET A 7 -6.90 7.26 10.67
CA MET A 7 -5.91 7.43 11.73
C MET A 7 -6.38 8.29 12.91
N GLY A 8 -7.57 8.91 12.80
CA GLY A 8 -8.16 9.73 13.85
C GLY A 8 -7.41 11.04 14.11
N VAL A 9 -6.80 11.62 13.07
CA VAL A 9 -6.08 12.91 13.13
C VAL A 9 -6.88 14.03 12.47
N GLY A 10 -6.55 15.27 12.82
CA GLY A 10 -7.24 16.45 12.32
C GLY A 10 -7.06 16.64 10.80
N SER A 11 -8.07 17.22 10.16
CA SER A 11 -7.99 17.55 8.74
C SER A 11 -6.99 18.69 8.44
N SER A 12 -6.60 19.47 9.45
CA SER A 12 -5.56 20.50 9.36
C SER A 12 -4.17 19.93 9.06
N ASP A 13 -3.95 18.66 9.37
CA ASP A 13 -2.62 18.04 9.34
C ASP A 13 -2.39 17.21 8.05
N ILE A 14 -3.37 17.24 7.13
CA ILE A 14 -3.29 16.49 5.86
C ILE A 14 -2.08 16.89 5.02
N ASP A 15 -1.74 18.17 5.00
CA ASP A 15 -0.60 18.69 4.23
C ASP A 15 0.73 18.19 4.80
N LEU A 16 0.83 17.97 6.11
CA LEU A 16 1.99 17.33 6.74
C LEU A 16 2.16 15.89 6.27
N PHE A 17 1.06 15.13 6.20
CA PHE A 17 1.09 13.76 5.71
C PHE A 17 1.53 13.65 4.26
N TYR A 18 1.11 14.60 3.45
CA TYR A 18 1.54 14.67 2.05
C TYR A 18 3.04 14.98 1.94
N ASP A 19 3.53 15.97 2.70
CA ASP A 19 4.95 16.32 2.74
C ASP A 19 5.81 15.15 3.21
N TRP A 20 5.50 14.54 4.34
CA TRP A 20 6.25 13.39 4.85
C TRP A 20 6.26 12.21 3.88
N SER A 21 5.12 11.90 3.24
CA SER A 21 5.05 10.84 2.24
C SER A 21 6.00 11.09 1.08
N ASN A 22 5.99 12.31 0.53
CA ASN A 22 6.85 12.64 -0.60
C ASN A 22 8.33 12.59 -0.22
N ARG A 23 8.71 13.13 0.94
CA ARG A 23 10.10 13.12 1.43
C ARG A 23 10.60 11.72 1.80
N ILE A 24 9.72 10.84 2.25
CA ILE A 24 10.07 9.47 2.67
C ILE A 24 10.09 8.51 1.46
N ILE A 25 9.02 8.49 0.65
CA ILE A 25 8.87 7.54 -0.46
C ILE A 25 9.64 8.03 -1.69
N GLY A 26 9.55 9.32 -1.98
CA GLY A 26 10.16 9.97 -3.14
C GLY A 26 11.65 10.33 -2.97
N ASN A 27 12.35 9.85 -1.94
CA ASN A 27 13.72 10.26 -1.64
C ASN A 27 14.74 9.97 -2.76
N HIS A 28 14.40 9.11 -3.71
CA HIS A 28 15.22 8.78 -4.89
C HIS A 28 14.65 9.39 -6.18
N ASP A 29 13.51 10.08 -6.12
CA ASP A 29 12.90 10.75 -7.25
C ASP A 29 13.48 12.15 -7.38
N PRO A 30 14.07 12.53 -8.54
CA PRO A 30 14.65 13.86 -8.73
C PRO A 30 13.66 15.01 -8.60
N ASP A 31 12.35 14.77 -8.78
CA ASP A 31 11.31 15.80 -8.65
C ASP A 31 10.85 16.01 -7.19
N PHE A 32 10.96 14.96 -6.36
CA PHE A 32 10.60 14.97 -4.94
C PHE A 32 11.80 14.72 -4.02
N GLY A 33 12.91 14.28 -4.61
CA GLY A 33 14.08 13.77 -3.91
C GLY A 33 14.82 14.83 -3.17
N GLY A 34 14.82 14.68 -1.87
CA GLY A 34 15.73 15.33 -0.96
C GLY A 34 17.00 14.51 -0.77
N SER A 35 17.81 15.02 0.13
CA SER A 35 18.99 14.32 0.63
C SER A 35 18.56 13.19 1.60
N VAL A 36 19.51 12.29 1.95
CA VAL A 36 19.31 11.35 3.06
C VAL A 36 18.95 12.08 4.36
N GLN A 37 19.45 13.29 4.54
CA GLN A 37 19.11 14.15 5.68
C GLN A 37 17.63 14.53 5.68
N ASP A 38 17.06 14.88 4.52
CA ASP A 38 15.64 15.22 4.41
C ASP A 38 14.75 14.01 4.71
N PHE A 39 15.13 12.82 4.23
CA PHE A 39 14.46 11.57 4.58
C PHE A 39 14.48 11.32 6.09
N LEU A 40 15.65 11.44 6.73
CA LEU A 40 15.78 11.24 8.18
C LEU A 40 14.96 12.27 8.96
N ALA A 41 15.00 13.53 8.54
CA ALA A 41 14.22 14.59 9.17
C ALA A 41 12.72 14.34 9.06
N ALA A 42 12.22 14.00 7.87
CA ALA A 42 10.81 13.66 7.65
C ALA A 42 10.36 12.47 8.50
N LYS A 43 11.19 11.44 8.59
CA LYS A 43 10.93 10.28 9.45
C LYS A 43 10.84 10.68 10.93
N ASP A 44 11.76 11.51 11.42
CA ASP A 44 11.79 11.94 12.81
C ASP A 44 10.59 12.85 13.15
N GLU A 45 10.23 13.77 12.25
CA GLU A 45 9.03 14.60 12.36
C GLU A 45 7.77 13.73 12.45
N LEU A 46 7.62 12.78 11.53
CA LEU A 46 6.50 11.85 11.50
C LEU A 46 6.41 11.00 12.78
N PHE A 47 7.54 10.50 13.28
CA PHE A 47 7.58 9.70 14.50
C PHE A 47 7.22 10.54 15.74
N ASN A 48 7.70 11.78 15.84
CA ASN A 48 7.36 12.67 16.94
C ASN A 48 5.86 12.98 16.96
N TYR A 49 5.30 13.35 15.81
CA TYR A 49 3.86 13.57 15.67
C TYR A 49 3.06 12.30 16.02
N GLY A 50 3.47 11.14 15.54
CA GLY A 50 2.82 9.87 15.87
C GLY A 50 2.83 9.55 17.36
N ARG A 51 3.93 9.83 18.06
CA ARG A 51 4.01 9.67 19.54
C ARG A 51 3.02 10.57 20.27
N GLU A 52 2.84 11.81 19.81
CA GLU A 52 1.87 12.74 20.38
C GLU A 52 0.43 12.22 20.17
N VAL A 53 0.11 11.75 18.96
CA VAL A 53 -1.19 11.15 18.66
C VAL A 53 -1.44 9.90 19.49
N ILE A 54 -0.49 8.98 19.58
CA ILE A 54 -0.61 7.77 20.39
C ILE A 54 -0.84 8.12 21.86
N ALA A 55 -0.11 9.08 22.40
CA ALA A 55 -0.25 9.54 23.78
C ALA A 55 -1.65 10.17 24.03
N GLU A 56 -2.17 10.92 23.06
CA GLU A 56 -3.53 11.49 23.15
C GLU A 56 -4.59 10.39 23.09
N LYS A 57 -4.46 9.40 22.17
CA LYS A 57 -5.42 8.29 22.03
C LYS A 57 -5.43 7.37 23.26
N ARG A 58 -4.32 7.24 23.95
CA ARG A 58 -4.30 6.54 25.25
C ARG A 58 -5.15 7.21 26.32
N LYS A 59 -5.18 8.55 26.30
CA LYS A 59 -6.00 9.33 27.27
C LYS A 59 -7.46 9.42 26.84
N ARG A 60 -7.69 9.56 25.52
CA ARG A 60 -9.00 9.79 24.92
C ARG A 60 -9.15 8.91 23.66
N PRO A 61 -9.49 7.63 23.83
CA PRO A 61 -9.74 6.75 22.71
C PRO A 61 -10.87 7.26 21.84
N GLY A 62 -10.70 7.17 20.50
CA GLY A 62 -11.71 7.46 19.50
C GLY A 62 -12.16 6.21 18.76
N ASN A 63 -12.98 6.42 17.73
CA ASN A 63 -13.34 5.36 16.77
C ASN A 63 -12.42 5.44 15.54
N ASP A 64 -11.15 5.11 15.73
CA ASP A 64 -10.09 5.19 14.72
C ASP A 64 -9.05 4.08 14.91
N MET A 65 -8.23 3.83 13.88
CA MET A 65 -7.25 2.75 13.88
C MET A 65 -6.16 2.92 14.94
N VAL A 66 -5.75 4.15 15.24
CA VAL A 66 -4.72 4.38 16.27
C VAL A 66 -5.26 4.03 17.65
N SER A 67 -6.49 4.43 17.94
CA SER A 67 -7.19 4.05 19.17
C SER A 67 -7.36 2.53 19.28
N TYR A 68 -7.66 1.86 18.15
CA TYR A 68 -7.74 0.40 18.09
C TYR A 68 -6.39 -0.25 18.42
N PHE A 69 -5.29 0.21 17.80
CA PHE A 69 -3.95 -0.33 18.08
C PHE A 69 -3.51 -0.13 19.53
N VAL A 70 -3.80 1.05 20.09
CA VAL A 70 -3.51 1.35 21.51
C VAL A 70 -4.25 0.40 22.47
N ALA A 71 -5.45 -0.05 22.07
CA ALA A 71 -6.25 -0.98 22.86
C ALA A 71 -5.94 -2.47 22.59
N THR A 72 -5.23 -2.77 21.49
CA THR A 72 -4.95 -4.16 21.06
C THR A 72 -3.99 -4.86 22.01
N GLU A 73 -4.29 -6.10 22.34
CA GLU A 73 -3.44 -7.03 23.06
C GLU A 73 -3.08 -8.22 22.16
N ILE A 74 -1.83 -8.61 22.17
CA ILE A 74 -1.32 -9.79 21.48
C ILE A 74 -0.72 -10.71 22.56
N ASP A 75 -1.21 -11.93 22.64
CA ASP A 75 -0.83 -12.91 23.68
C ASP A 75 -1.01 -12.38 25.11
N GLY A 76 -2.01 -11.50 25.33
CA GLY A 76 -2.31 -10.90 26.62
C GLY A 76 -1.46 -9.68 26.99
N GLU A 77 -0.59 -9.23 26.11
CA GLU A 77 0.25 -8.05 26.30
C GLU A 77 -0.17 -6.92 25.33
N LYS A 78 -0.22 -5.68 25.86
CA LYS A 78 -0.45 -4.49 25.03
C LYS A 78 0.78 -4.19 24.20
N LEU A 79 0.52 -3.62 23.00
CA LEU A 79 1.60 -3.12 22.17
C LEU A 79 2.37 -2.01 22.89
N ASP A 80 3.69 -2.12 22.89
CA ASP A 80 4.59 -1.10 23.39
C ASP A 80 4.66 0.11 22.45
N ASP A 81 5.28 1.19 22.90
CA ASP A 81 5.38 2.44 22.15
C ASP A 81 6.16 2.29 20.85
N GLU A 82 7.17 1.42 20.82
CA GLU A 82 7.98 1.18 19.64
C GLU A 82 7.17 0.48 18.54
N ARG A 83 6.43 -0.56 18.90
CA ARG A 83 5.53 -1.25 17.96
C ARG A 83 4.40 -0.34 17.48
N LEU A 84 3.82 0.46 18.37
CA LEU A 84 2.77 1.42 18.00
C LEU A 84 3.26 2.47 17.01
N ILE A 85 4.46 3.03 17.19
CA ILE A 85 4.99 4.02 16.27
C ILE A 85 5.38 3.41 14.91
N LEU A 86 5.82 2.16 14.88
CA LEU A 86 6.07 1.44 13.63
C LEU A 86 4.78 1.13 12.87
N LEU A 87 3.70 0.78 13.56
CA LEU A 87 2.38 0.61 12.94
C LEU A 87 1.81 1.94 12.42
N TRP A 88 1.99 3.02 13.17
CA TRP A 88 1.67 4.38 12.72
C TRP A 88 2.38 4.71 11.42
N PHE A 89 3.70 4.53 11.39
CA PHE A 89 4.53 4.76 10.21
C PHE A 89 4.08 3.90 9.02
N LEU A 90 3.84 2.61 9.26
CA LEU A 90 3.38 1.67 8.23
C LEU A 90 2.05 2.12 7.62
N LEU A 91 1.06 2.50 8.43
CA LEU A 91 -0.23 2.97 7.93
C LEU A 91 -0.11 4.19 7.02
N LEU A 92 0.72 5.15 7.42
CA LEU A 92 0.89 6.37 6.64
C LEU A 92 1.59 6.10 5.31
N VAL A 93 2.71 5.40 5.35
CA VAL A 93 3.52 5.13 4.15
C VAL A 93 2.79 4.18 3.20
N ALA A 94 2.25 3.08 3.71
CA ALA A 94 1.57 2.09 2.87
C ALA A 94 0.21 2.57 2.36
N GLY A 95 -0.54 3.33 3.16
CA GLY A 95 -1.92 3.72 2.84
C GLY A 95 -2.05 4.96 1.96
N ASN A 96 -1.04 5.82 1.87
CA ASN A 96 -1.14 7.06 1.12
C ASN A 96 -0.85 6.85 -0.37
N GLU A 97 0.36 6.46 -0.71
CA GLU A 97 0.83 6.41 -2.10
C GLU A 97 0.15 5.30 -2.91
N THR A 98 -0.01 4.12 -2.33
CA THR A 98 -0.63 2.99 -3.03
C THR A 98 -2.09 3.25 -3.35
N THR A 99 -2.84 3.85 -2.42
CA THR A 99 -4.25 4.22 -2.64
C THR A 99 -4.38 5.31 -3.70
N ARG A 100 -3.51 6.32 -3.68
CA ARG A 100 -3.48 7.37 -4.70
C ARG A 100 -3.19 6.79 -6.09
N SER A 101 -2.17 5.94 -6.20
CA SER A 101 -1.80 5.28 -7.44
C SER A 101 -2.92 4.36 -7.96
N SER A 102 -3.59 3.61 -7.06
CA SER A 102 -4.74 2.78 -7.42
C SER A 102 -5.90 3.60 -7.97
N LEU A 103 -6.22 4.74 -7.34
CA LEU A 103 -7.30 5.62 -7.80
C LEU A 103 -6.98 6.26 -9.16
N THR A 104 -5.72 6.68 -9.37
CA THR A 104 -5.27 7.20 -10.66
C THR A 104 -5.37 6.13 -11.74
N GLY A 105 -4.87 4.92 -11.47
CA GLY A 105 -4.98 3.79 -12.37
C GLY A 105 -6.43 3.38 -12.65
N ALA A 106 -7.31 3.45 -11.63
CA ALA A 106 -8.75 3.21 -11.81
C ALA A 106 -9.37 4.18 -12.83
N MET A 107 -9.03 5.47 -12.74
CA MET A 107 -9.52 6.46 -13.71
C MET A 107 -8.96 6.23 -15.11
N GLU A 108 -7.71 5.83 -15.20
CA GLU A 108 -7.08 5.49 -16.48
C GLU A 108 -7.77 4.31 -17.14
N VAL A 109 -7.97 3.19 -16.44
CA VAL A 109 -8.64 2.01 -17.01
C VAL A 109 -10.09 2.30 -17.39
N LEU A 110 -10.83 3.11 -16.64
CA LEU A 110 -12.19 3.52 -17.00
C LEU A 110 -12.23 4.39 -18.27
N SER A 111 -11.14 5.10 -18.57
CA SER A 111 -10.97 5.82 -19.84
C SER A 111 -10.66 4.90 -21.00
N GLN A 112 -9.79 3.90 -20.79
CA GLN A 112 -9.33 2.96 -21.81
C GLN A 112 -10.36 1.89 -22.14
N PHE A 113 -11.20 1.50 -21.17
CA PHE A 113 -12.21 0.45 -21.29
C PHE A 113 -13.65 0.99 -21.09
N PRO A 114 -14.21 1.69 -22.06
CA PRO A 114 -15.52 2.35 -21.91
C PRO A 114 -16.68 1.36 -21.68
N ASP A 115 -16.56 0.12 -22.12
CA ASP A 115 -17.57 -0.91 -21.90
C ASP A 115 -17.58 -1.34 -20.43
N GLN A 116 -16.40 -1.50 -19.81
CA GLN A 116 -16.25 -1.81 -18.41
C GLN A 116 -16.76 -0.65 -17.53
N ARG A 117 -16.50 0.60 -17.97
CA ARG A 117 -17.08 1.77 -17.31
C ARG A 117 -18.61 1.77 -17.36
N ARG A 118 -19.22 1.44 -18.50
CA ARG A 118 -20.69 1.36 -18.62
C ARG A 118 -21.25 0.27 -17.72
N LEU A 119 -20.56 -0.88 -17.67
CA LEU A 119 -20.97 -1.98 -16.80
C LEU A 119 -20.88 -1.58 -15.32
N LEU A 120 -19.80 -0.97 -14.89
CA LEU A 120 -19.65 -0.47 -13.51
C LEU A 120 -20.78 0.49 -13.13
N VAL A 121 -21.08 1.47 -13.99
CA VAL A 121 -22.10 2.50 -13.70
C VAL A 121 -23.53 1.94 -13.75
N SER A 122 -23.77 0.83 -14.47
CA SER A 122 -25.09 0.21 -14.55
C SER A 122 -25.59 -0.34 -13.21
N ASP A 123 -24.68 -0.79 -12.35
CA ASP A 123 -24.97 -1.27 -10.99
C ASP A 123 -23.67 -1.19 -10.16
N VAL A 124 -23.42 -0.01 -9.56
CA VAL A 124 -22.18 0.26 -8.82
C VAL A 124 -22.02 -0.68 -7.62
N ASP A 125 -23.07 -0.91 -6.87
CA ASP A 125 -23.01 -1.73 -5.65
C ASP A 125 -22.62 -3.18 -5.97
N ARG A 126 -23.10 -3.69 -7.09
CA ARG A 126 -22.80 -5.05 -7.58
C ARG A 126 -21.38 -5.16 -8.11
N HIS A 127 -20.92 -4.16 -8.89
CA HIS A 127 -19.71 -4.28 -9.68
C HIS A 127 -18.47 -3.68 -9.02
N LEU A 128 -18.65 -2.80 -8.03
CA LEU A 128 -17.53 -2.11 -7.36
C LEU A 128 -16.51 -3.08 -6.71
N PRO A 129 -16.90 -4.16 -6.02
CA PRO A 129 -15.91 -5.09 -5.47
C PRO A 129 -15.01 -5.71 -6.55
N GLY A 130 -15.59 -6.23 -7.63
CA GLY A 130 -14.81 -6.81 -8.74
C GLY A 130 -13.94 -5.76 -9.46
N PHE A 131 -14.47 -4.55 -9.61
CA PHE A 131 -13.71 -3.43 -10.19
C PHE A 131 -12.48 -3.08 -9.36
N ILE A 132 -12.58 -3.08 -8.03
CA ILE A 132 -11.45 -2.82 -7.13
C ILE A 132 -10.37 -3.89 -7.31
N GLU A 133 -10.73 -5.17 -7.22
CA GLU A 133 -9.78 -6.28 -7.36
C GLU A 133 -9.11 -6.30 -8.74
N GLU A 134 -9.90 -6.11 -9.81
CA GLU A 134 -9.34 -6.07 -11.17
C GLU A 134 -8.46 -4.83 -11.41
N THR A 135 -8.81 -3.68 -10.82
CA THR A 135 -7.95 -2.51 -10.85
C THR A 135 -6.60 -2.79 -10.20
N LEU A 136 -6.60 -3.40 -9.03
CA LEU A 136 -5.36 -3.78 -8.32
C LEU A 136 -4.51 -4.76 -9.12
N ARG A 137 -5.14 -5.76 -9.74
CA ARG A 137 -4.45 -6.71 -10.63
C ARG A 137 -3.83 -5.99 -11.84
N TYR A 138 -4.61 -5.15 -12.49
CA TYR A 138 -4.24 -4.55 -13.78
C TYR A 138 -3.24 -3.41 -13.64
N THR A 139 -3.40 -2.52 -12.64
CA THR A 139 -2.57 -1.32 -12.47
C THR A 139 -1.33 -1.54 -11.60
N ASN A 140 -1.38 -2.47 -10.66
CA ASN A 140 -0.29 -2.80 -9.75
C ASN A 140 0.34 -1.57 -9.09
N PRO A 141 -0.28 -0.97 -8.07
CA PRO A 141 0.24 0.23 -7.42
C PRO A 141 1.63 0.00 -6.79
N VAL A 142 1.94 -1.24 -6.40
CA VAL A 142 3.29 -1.68 -6.03
C VAL A 142 3.83 -2.55 -7.15
N LEU A 143 4.91 -2.10 -7.80
CA LEU A 143 5.48 -2.81 -8.95
C LEU A 143 6.29 -4.03 -8.54
N HIS A 144 7.05 -3.93 -7.45
CA HIS A 144 7.89 -5.04 -6.99
C HIS A 144 8.30 -4.90 -5.53
N PHE A 145 8.63 -6.04 -4.93
CA PHE A 145 9.43 -6.09 -3.72
C PHE A 145 10.72 -6.88 -3.96
N ARG A 146 11.76 -6.48 -3.22
CA ARG A 146 13.04 -7.16 -3.22
C ARG A 146 13.10 -8.21 -2.12
N ARG A 147 13.73 -9.35 -2.43
CA ARG A 147 14.17 -10.37 -1.48
C ARG A 147 15.68 -10.54 -1.57
N THR A 148 16.30 -11.03 -0.51
CA THR A 148 17.69 -11.48 -0.51
C THR A 148 17.69 -12.97 -0.22
N ALA A 149 18.33 -13.76 -1.07
CA ALA A 149 18.44 -15.19 -0.86
C ALA A 149 19.24 -15.48 0.42
N THR A 150 18.69 -16.30 1.30
CA THR A 150 19.35 -16.73 2.55
C THR A 150 20.12 -18.04 2.39
N ARG A 151 20.06 -18.66 1.22
CA ARG A 151 20.78 -19.88 0.81
C ARG A 151 20.70 -20.01 -0.71
N ASP A 152 21.49 -20.90 -1.27
CA ASP A 152 21.37 -21.27 -2.68
C ASP A 152 20.03 -21.95 -2.95
N VAL A 153 19.32 -21.50 -4.00
CA VAL A 153 18.00 -22.03 -4.43
C VAL A 153 17.97 -22.15 -5.94
N ALA A 154 17.46 -23.28 -6.44
CA ALA A 154 17.16 -23.44 -7.86
C ALA A 154 15.73 -22.97 -8.15
N ILE A 155 15.56 -22.14 -9.19
CA ILE A 155 14.25 -21.73 -9.72
C ILE A 155 14.29 -21.98 -11.23
N GLY A 156 13.52 -22.96 -11.70
CA GLY A 156 13.60 -23.44 -13.08
C GLY A 156 15.04 -23.89 -13.39
N ASP A 157 15.60 -23.40 -14.47
CA ASP A 157 16.98 -23.71 -14.92
C ASP A 157 18.05 -22.77 -14.31
N SER A 158 17.65 -21.86 -13.43
CA SER A 158 18.54 -20.86 -12.82
C SER A 158 18.88 -21.20 -11.38
N THR A 159 20.14 -20.98 -11.01
CA THR A 159 20.58 -21.06 -9.61
C THR A 159 20.74 -19.66 -9.04
N ILE A 160 19.98 -19.37 -7.98
CA ILE A 160 20.09 -18.16 -7.19
C ILE A 160 20.99 -18.48 -6.02
N ARG A 161 22.06 -17.70 -5.86
CA ARG A 161 23.05 -17.91 -4.79
C ARG A 161 22.67 -17.17 -3.51
N GLU A 162 23.16 -17.64 -2.39
CA GLU A 162 23.08 -16.92 -1.12
C GLU A 162 23.60 -15.48 -1.28
N GLY A 163 22.84 -14.50 -0.80
CA GLY A 163 23.14 -13.07 -0.92
C GLY A 163 22.60 -12.40 -2.18
N ASP A 164 22.16 -13.14 -3.18
CA ASP A 164 21.60 -12.57 -4.39
C ASP A 164 20.32 -11.77 -4.11
N LYS A 165 20.11 -10.73 -4.92
CA LYS A 165 18.94 -9.87 -4.87
C LYS A 165 17.91 -10.31 -5.91
N LEU A 166 16.71 -10.64 -5.45
CA LEU A 166 15.58 -11.01 -6.28
C LEU A 166 14.55 -9.90 -6.29
N LEU A 167 14.08 -9.51 -7.45
CA LEU A 167 12.92 -8.63 -7.62
C LEU A 167 11.70 -9.48 -7.97
N LEU A 168 10.70 -9.45 -7.10
CA LEU A 168 9.39 -10.06 -7.33
C LEU A 168 8.54 -9.07 -8.10
N TRP A 169 8.44 -9.23 -9.42
CA TRP A 169 7.79 -8.29 -10.32
C TRP A 169 6.30 -8.60 -10.44
N TYR A 170 5.47 -7.93 -9.65
CA TYR A 170 4.03 -8.19 -9.54
C TYR A 170 3.25 -7.98 -10.85
N PRO A 171 3.51 -6.93 -11.67
CA PRO A 171 2.84 -6.77 -12.97
C PRO A 171 3.01 -7.98 -13.89
N SER A 172 4.18 -8.64 -13.86
CA SER A 172 4.41 -9.86 -14.65
C SER A 172 3.57 -11.01 -14.14
N ALA A 173 3.57 -11.25 -12.83
CA ALA A 173 2.76 -12.31 -12.22
C ALA A 173 1.25 -12.09 -12.43
N ASN A 174 0.78 -10.85 -12.33
CA ASN A 174 -0.63 -10.48 -12.53
C ASN A 174 -1.06 -10.49 -14.01
N ARG A 175 -0.14 -10.69 -14.94
CA ARG A 175 -0.37 -10.85 -16.38
C ARG A 175 0.12 -12.18 -16.94
N ASP A 176 0.38 -13.13 -16.06
CA ASP A 176 0.78 -14.48 -16.45
C ASP A 176 -0.41 -15.22 -17.08
N SER A 177 -0.25 -15.70 -18.32
CA SER A 177 -1.28 -16.44 -19.06
C SER A 177 -1.55 -17.82 -18.47
N ASP A 178 -0.65 -18.37 -17.67
CA ASP A 178 -0.86 -19.63 -16.97
C ASP A 178 -1.74 -19.45 -15.71
N ALA A 179 -1.82 -18.22 -15.20
CA ALA A 179 -2.62 -17.89 -14.02
C ALA A 179 -3.92 -17.14 -14.35
N PHE A 180 -3.95 -16.37 -15.43
CA PHE A 180 -5.09 -15.52 -15.81
C PHE A 180 -5.48 -15.72 -17.27
N GLU A 181 -6.74 -16.01 -17.53
CA GLU A 181 -7.29 -16.01 -18.87
C GLU A 181 -7.34 -14.56 -19.40
N ASN A 182 -6.89 -14.33 -20.65
CA ASN A 182 -6.83 -12.98 -21.26
C ASN A 182 -6.21 -11.93 -20.30
N PRO A 183 -4.95 -12.12 -19.84
CA PRO A 183 -4.39 -11.35 -18.73
C PRO A 183 -4.18 -9.86 -19.04
N ASN A 184 -4.16 -9.51 -20.33
CA ASN A 184 -4.02 -8.13 -20.79
C ASN A 184 -5.35 -7.38 -20.94
N ASP A 185 -6.48 -8.08 -20.79
CA ASP A 185 -7.80 -7.47 -20.80
C ASP A 185 -8.19 -7.06 -19.37
N PHE A 186 -8.82 -5.89 -19.26
CA PHE A 186 -9.43 -5.44 -18.02
C PHE A 186 -10.88 -5.93 -17.98
N ASP A 187 -11.21 -6.79 -17.03
CA ASP A 187 -12.54 -7.37 -16.85
C ASP A 187 -12.94 -7.31 -15.36
N LEU A 188 -13.82 -6.36 -15.01
CA LEU A 188 -14.32 -6.18 -13.65
C LEU A 188 -15.19 -7.35 -13.15
N THR A 189 -15.51 -8.32 -14.02
CA THR A 189 -16.24 -9.54 -13.65
C THR A 189 -15.33 -10.76 -13.50
N ARG A 190 -14.01 -10.56 -13.62
CA ARG A 190 -13.03 -11.64 -13.54
C ARG A 190 -13.19 -12.46 -12.26
N SER A 191 -13.33 -13.79 -12.44
CA SER A 191 -13.42 -14.72 -11.33
C SER A 191 -12.89 -16.11 -11.76
N PRO A 192 -11.93 -16.71 -11.04
CA PRO A 192 -11.24 -16.13 -9.89
C PRO A 192 -10.29 -14.97 -10.27
N ASN A 193 -9.97 -14.10 -9.31
CA ASN A 193 -8.99 -13.01 -9.48
C ASN A 193 -7.95 -13.08 -8.36
N ASN A 194 -7.09 -14.10 -8.42
CA ASN A 194 -6.07 -14.39 -7.41
C ASN A 194 -4.79 -13.56 -7.65
N HIS A 195 -4.94 -12.26 -7.74
CA HIS A 195 -3.80 -11.39 -7.99
C HIS A 195 -2.84 -11.25 -6.79
N VAL A 196 -1.60 -10.92 -7.08
CA VAL A 196 -0.54 -10.74 -6.08
C VAL A 196 -0.18 -9.26 -5.86
N ALA A 197 -1.12 -8.33 -6.04
CA ALA A 197 -0.87 -6.89 -5.91
C ALA A 197 -0.40 -6.46 -4.50
N PHE A 198 -0.73 -7.26 -3.47
CA PHE A 198 -0.25 -7.06 -2.09
C PHE A 198 0.95 -7.95 -1.73
N GLY A 199 1.47 -8.70 -2.69
CA GLY A 199 2.47 -9.72 -2.47
C GLY A 199 1.88 -11.04 -1.97
N VAL A 200 2.74 -12.03 -1.85
CA VAL A 200 2.50 -13.31 -1.19
C VAL A 200 3.63 -13.55 -0.22
N GLY A 201 3.31 -13.98 0.98
CA GLY A 201 4.27 -14.23 2.04
C GLY A 201 4.16 -15.62 2.58
#